data_dc74b9511e75a47c1334add2643efd83
#
_entry.id   dc74b9511e75a47c1334add2643efd83
#
_cell.length_a   1.000
_cell.length_b   1.000
_cell.length_c   1.000
_cell.angle_alpha   90.00
_cell.angle_beta   90.00
_cell.angle_gamma   90.00
#
_symmetry.space_group_name_H-M   'P 1'
#
loop_
_entity.id
_entity.type
_entity.pdbx_description
1 polymer ?
#
loop_
_entity_poly.entity_id
_entity_poly.type
_entity_poly.pdbx_seq_one_letter_code
_entity_poly.pdbx_strand_id
1 'polypeptide(L)'
;MKITVLGSCSGTEPFSGCHQTSVAVETGGRVYFIDAGENAGYASYLAGVPQQDTAAIFITHTHMDHTGGLPHLLWNFRKLCTINQDIAAHMEGKVIQVHMPDLSVFEGVMAMLRASEG
;
A
#
# COMPACT_ATOMS: atom_id res chain seq x y z
N MET A 1 0.26 18.88 -6.27
CA MET A 1 -0.41 17.67 -5.73
C MET A 1 -0.97 16.85 -6.88
N LYS A 2 -0.77 15.54 -6.79
CA LYS A 2 -1.31 14.60 -7.79
C LYS A 2 -2.11 13.52 -7.08
N ILE A 3 -3.31 13.25 -7.56
CA ILE A 3 -4.18 12.21 -7.02
C ILE A 3 -4.36 11.15 -8.10
N THR A 4 -4.05 9.91 -7.78
CA THR A 4 -4.20 8.77 -8.68
C THR A 4 -5.17 7.78 -8.07
N VAL A 5 -6.27 7.51 -8.76
CA VAL A 5 -7.22 6.46 -8.34
C VAL A 5 -6.68 5.12 -8.84
N LEU A 6 -6.24 4.29 -7.92
CA LEU A 6 -5.67 2.97 -8.23
C LEU A 6 -6.75 1.91 -8.35
N GLY A 7 -7.86 2.08 -7.64
CA GLY A 7 -9.01 1.20 -7.69
C GLY A 7 -10.24 1.87 -7.12
N SER A 8 -11.39 1.59 -7.71
CA SER A 8 -12.66 2.20 -7.33
C SER A 8 -13.81 1.17 -7.25
N CYS A 9 -13.50 -0.13 -7.34
CA CYS A 9 -14.52 -1.17 -7.28
C CYS A 9 -15.03 -1.41 -5.87
N SER A 10 -16.32 -1.69 -5.78
CA SER A 10 -16.94 -2.23 -4.57
C SER A 10 -16.45 -3.65 -4.29
N GLY A 11 -16.39 -4.03 -3.02
CA GLY A 11 -16.01 -5.37 -2.61
C GLY A 11 -16.98 -6.46 -3.00
N THR A 12 -18.23 -6.10 -3.33
CA THR A 12 -19.28 -7.07 -3.60
C THR A 12 -19.46 -7.40 -5.07
N GLU A 13 -18.95 -6.54 -5.97
CA GLU A 13 -19.18 -6.70 -7.41
C GLU A 13 -17.87 -6.45 -8.16
N PRO A 14 -17.19 -7.50 -8.60
CA PRO A 14 -16.00 -7.33 -9.41
C PRO A 14 -16.35 -6.82 -10.80
N PHE A 15 -15.60 -5.84 -11.27
CA PHE A 15 -15.69 -5.33 -12.62
C PHE A 15 -14.40 -5.59 -13.37
N SER A 16 -14.51 -5.97 -14.63
CA SER A 16 -13.35 -6.17 -15.49
C SER A 16 -12.53 -4.87 -15.61
N GLY A 17 -11.23 -4.98 -15.40
CA GLY A 17 -10.32 -3.84 -15.51
C GLY A 17 -10.37 -2.85 -14.35
N CYS A 18 -11.05 -3.19 -13.27
CA CYS A 18 -11.18 -2.33 -12.10
C CYS A 18 -10.71 -3.06 -10.84
N HIS A 19 -9.82 -2.42 -10.08
CA HIS A 19 -9.36 -2.92 -8.78
C HIS A 19 -10.20 -2.34 -7.65
N GLN A 20 -10.07 -2.93 -6.46
CA GLN A 20 -10.76 -2.47 -5.27
C GLN A 20 -10.14 -1.18 -4.73
N THR A 21 -10.80 -0.54 -3.80
CA THR A 21 -10.54 0.85 -3.41
C THR A 21 -9.11 1.10 -2.97
N SER A 22 -8.45 2.00 -3.65
CA SER A 22 -7.16 2.57 -3.25
C SER A 22 -6.89 3.85 -4.03
N VAL A 23 -6.34 4.84 -3.34
CA VAL A 23 -5.97 6.13 -3.92
C VAL A 23 -4.56 6.47 -3.46
N ALA A 24 -3.73 6.93 -4.38
CA ALA A 24 -2.41 7.47 -4.06
C ALA A 24 -2.43 9.00 -4.20
N VAL A 25 -1.93 9.69 -3.19
CA VAL A 25 -1.77 11.14 -3.19
C VAL A 25 -0.29 11.46 -3.14
N GLU A 26 0.19 12.19 -4.13
CA GLU A 26 1.59 12.66 -4.21
C GLU A 26 1.62 14.15 -3.92
N THR A 27 2.30 14.56 -2.88
CA THR A 27 2.46 15.96 -2.51
C THR A 27 3.74 16.17 -1.68
N GLY A 28 4.42 17.27 -1.93
CA GLY A 28 5.63 17.61 -1.19
C GLY A 28 6.75 16.57 -1.28
N GLY A 29 6.86 15.83 -2.39
CA GLY A 29 7.83 14.77 -2.56
C GLY A 29 7.50 13.50 -1.79
N ARG A 30 6.29 13.35 -1.30
CA ARG A 30 5.84 12.20 -0.51
C ARG A 30 4.59 11.58 -1.10
N VAL A 31 4.40 10.31 -0.82
CA VAL A 31 3.24 9.53 -1.24
C VAL A 31 2.43 9.10 -0.03
N TYR A 32 1.12 9.26 -0.14
CA TYR A 32 0.15 8.83 0.87
C TYR A 32 -0.86 7.93 0.19
N PHE A 33 -1.06 6.72 0.74
CA PHE A 33 -2.12 5.84 0.26
C PHE A 33 -3.36 6.00 1.13
N ILE A 34 -4.51 6.09 0.49
CA ILE A 34 -5.81 6.04 1.16
C ILE A 34 -6.46 4.74 0.73
N ASP A 35 -6.59 3.83 1.66
CA ASP A 35 -6.98 2.43 1.46
C ASP A 35 -6.00 1.66 0.57
N ALA A 36 -5.98 0.36 0.76
CA ALA A 36 -5.12 -0.56 0.05
C ALA A 36 -5.92 -1.82 -0.30
N GLY A 37 -6.87 -1.63 -1.19
CA GLY A 37 -7.65 -2.73 -1.72
C GLY A 37 -6.81 -3.66 -2.57
N GLU A 38 -7.42 -4.70 -3.04
CA GLU A 38 -6.76 -5.72 -3.83
C GLU A 38 -5.95 -5.08 -4.96
N ASN A 39 -4.73 -5.47 -4.98
CA ASN A 39 -3.66 -5.19 -5.92
C ASN A 39 -3.17 -3.73 -5.95
N ALA A 40 -3.35 -2.99 -4.85
CA ALA A 40 -2.89 -1.61 -4.75
C ALA A 40 -1.39 -1.46 -5.06
N GLY A 41 -0.57 -2.41 -4.62
CA GLY A 41 0.87 -2.40 -4.90
C GLY A 41 1.19 -2.44 -6.38
N TYR A 42 0.60 -3.37 -7.11
CA TYR A 42 0.82 -3.49 -8.54
C TYR A 42 0.22 -2.31 -9.32
N ALA A 43 -0.97 -1.89 -8.96
CA ALA A 43 -1.62 -0.75 -9.60
C ALA A 43 -0.80 0.53 -9.42
N SER A 44 -0.21 0.75 -8.25
CA SER A 44 0.65 1.91 -8.00
C SER A 44 1.93 1.84 -8.83
N TYR A 45 2.52 0.67 -8.98
CA TYR A 45 3.67 0.45 -9.85
C TYR A 45 3.34 0.81 -11.29
N LEU A 46 2.25 0.28 -11.83
CA LEU A 46 1.83 0.58 -13.21
C LEU A 46 1.54 2.06 -13.43
N ALA A 47 1.02 2.75 -12.43
CA ALA A 47 0.70 4.18 -12.50
C ALA A 47 1.93 5.07 -12.32
N GLY A 48 3.10 4.50 -12.06
CA GLY A 48 4.33 5.25 -11.86
C GLY A 48 4.41 5.99 -10.54
N VAL A 49 3.66 5.55 -9.54
CA VAL A 49 3.72 6.13 -8.18
C VAL A 49 5.08 5.78 -7.55
N PRO A 50 5.84 6.78 -7.06
CA PRO A 50 7.15 6.52 -6.47
C PRO A 50 7.01 5.90 -5.06
N GLN A 51 6.89 4.58 -5.01
CA GLN A 51 6.64 3.84 -3.76
C GLN A 51 7.69 4.11 -2.69
N GLN A 52 8.93 4.39 -3.09
CA GLN A 52 10.02 4.71 -2.15
C GLN A 52 9.81 6.02 -1.38
N ASP A 53 8.89 6.86 -1.83
CA ASP A 53 8.55 8.12 -1.17
C ASP A 53 7.31 8.00 -0.27
N THR A 54 6.84 6.81 -0.04
CA THR A 54 5.66 6.57 0.80
C THR A 54 5.91 7.01 2.23
N ALA A 55 5.05 7.90 2.73
CA ALA A 55 5.12 8.41 4.09
C ALA A 55 4.08 7.75 5.00
N ALA A 56 2.89 7.47 4.47
CA ALA A 56 1.81 6.90 5.29
C ALA A 56 0.77 6.18 4.43
N ILE A 57 0.08 5.27 5.08
CA ILE A 57 -1.09 4.56 4.55
C ILE A 57 -2.23 4.80 5.53
N PHE A 58 -3.34 5.31 5.03
CA PHE A 58 -4.54 5.57 5.82
C PHE A 58 -5.64 4.59 5.41
N ILE A 59 -6.07 3.75 6.33
CA ILE A 59 -7.17 2.81 6.10
C ILE A 59 -8.45 3.40 6.69
N THR A 60 -9.43 3.64 5.85
CA THR A 60 -10.69 4.26 6.28
C THR A 60 -11.53 3.34 7.14
N HIS A 61 -11.58 2.07 6.78
CA HIS A 61 -12.20 1.00 7.56
C HIS A 61 -11.63 -0.35 7.12
N THR A 62 -11.85 -1.38 7.89
CA THR A 62 -11.08 -2.63 7.77
C THR A 62 -11.76 -3.72 6.93
N HIS A 63 -12.76 -3.38 6.13
CA HIS A 63 -13.32 -4.33 5.19
C HIS A 63 -12.26 -4.76 4.16
N MET A 64 -12.41 -5.99 3.67
CA MET A 64 -11.41 -6.62 2.81
C MET A 64 -11.15 -5.83 1.52
N ASP A 65 -12.16 -5.17 0.96
CA ASP A 65 -12.01 -4.36 -0.24
C ASP A 65 -11.17 -3.09 -0.04
N HIS A 66 -10.86 -2.73 1.22
CA HIS A 66 -10.01 -1.61 1.58
C HIS A 66 -8.65 -2.04 2.14
N THR A 67 -8.50 -3.30 2.52
CA THR A 67 -7.29 -3.81 3.19
C THR A 67 -6.65 -5.01 2.48
N GLY A 68 -7.34 -5.62 1.53
CA GLY A 68 -6.89 -6.88 0.92
C GLY A 68 -5.56 -6.81 0.20
N GLY A 69 -5.13 -5.63 -0.24
CA GLY A 69 -3.83 -5.41 -0.86
C GLY A 69 -2.73 -4.93 0.09
N LEU A 70 -3.07 -4.69 1.36
CA LEU A 70 -2.11 -4.16 2.33
C LEU A 70 -0.91 -5.09 2.57
N PRO A 71 -1.08 -6.41 2.75
CA PRO A 71 0.06 -7.30 2.93
C PRO A 71 1.05 -7.21 1.76
N HIS A 72 0.55 -7.24 0.54
CA HIS A 72 1.40 -7.19 -0.64
C HIS A 72 2.08 -5.83 -0.80
N LEU A 73 1.39 -4.74 -0.49
CA LEU A 73 1.97 -3.39 -0.54
C LEU A 73 3.13 -3.25 0.45
N LEU A 74 2.94 -3.69 1.69
CA LEU A 74 4.00 -3.67 2.70
C LEU A 74 5.17 -4.57 2.32
N TRP A 75 4.89 -5.74 1.76
CA TRP A 75 5.90 -6.65 1.26
C TRP A 75 6.71 -6.00 0.12
N ASN A 76 6.06 -5.28 -0.78
CA ASN A 76 6.73 -4.55 -1.86
C ASN A 76 7.75 -3.55 -1.32
N PHE A 77 7.39 -2.76 -0.30
CA PHE A 77 8.34 -1.79 0.28
C PHE A 77 9.60 -2.49 0.78
N ARG A 78 9.44 -3.61 1.46
CA ARG A 78 10.56 -4.41 1.94
C ARG A 78 11.40 -4.95 0.78
N LYS A 79 10.75 -5.50 -0.25
CA LYS A 79 11.46 -6.07 -1.40
C LYS A 79 12.23 -5.02 -2.18
N LEU A 80 11.67 -3.85 -2.37
CA LEU A 80 12.38 -2.75 -3.03
C LEU A 80 13.71 -2.45 -2.33
N CYS A 81 13.71 -2.44 -1.01
CA CYS A 81 14.94 -2.23 -0.22
C CYS A 81 15.95 -3.35 -0.36
N THR A 82 15.51 -4.59 -0.62
CA THR A 82 16.43 -5.73 -0.74
C THR A 82 17.03 -5.88 -2.14
N ILE A 83 16.33 -5.42 -3.17
CA ILE A 83 16.76 -5.61 -4.57
C ILE A 83 17.41 -4.38 -5.18
N ASN A 84 17.30 -3.22 -4.55
CA ASN A 84 17.84 -1.97 -5.07
C ASN A 84 18.50 -1.17 -3.94
N GLN A 85 19.83 -1.06 -4.00
CA GLN A 85 20.59 -0.39 -2.95
C GLN A 85 20.33 1.12 -2.90
N ASP A 86 20.03 1.74 -4.03
CA ASP A 86 19.72 3.18 -4.07
C ASP A 86 18.38 3.45 -3.37
N ILE A 87 17.39 2.58 -3.57
CA ILE A 87 16.12 2.68 -2.86
C ILE A 87 16.31 2.41 -1.38
N ALA A 88 17.09 1.41 -1.01
CA ALA A 88 17.41 1.11 0.40
C ALA A 88 18.03 2.32 1.09
N ALA A 89 19.02 2.96 0.45
CA ALA A 89 19.66 4.16 0.99
C ALA A 89 18.65 5.32 1.10
N HIS A 90 17.79 5.50 0.11
CA HIS A 90 16.76 6.54 0.11
C HIS A 90 15.76 6.36 1.25
N MET A 91 15.40 5.12 1.56
CA MET A 91 14.44 4.78 2.61
C MET A 91 15.07 4.61 3.99
N GLU A 92 16.39 4.61 4.09
CA GLU A 92 17.08 4.41 5.37
C GLU A 92 16.67 5.47 6.39
N GLY A 93 16.32 5.01 7.59
CA GLY A 93 15.89 5.89 8.69
C GLY A 93 14.47 6.44 8.55
N LYS A 94 13.78 6.15 7.44
CA LYS A 94 12.40 6.59 7.23
C LYS A 94 11.43 5.56 7.77
N VAL A 95 10.31 6.03 8.28
CA VAL A 95 9.24 5.19 8.82
C VAL A 95 7.99 5.43 8.00
N ILE A 96 7.36 4.35 7.56
CA ILE A 96 6.04 4.41 6.93
C ILE A 96 5.01 4.20 8.02
N GLN A 97 4.15 5.20 8.22
CA GLN A 97 3.08 5.11 9.20
C GLN A 97 1.86 4.41 8.59
N VAL A 98 1.23 3.55 9.36
CA VAL A 98 -0.02 2.91 8.97
C VAL A 98 -1.08 3.30 10.00
N HIS A 99 -2.11 3.98 9.54
CA HIS A 99 -3.22 4.45 10.35
C HIS A 99 -4.47 3.65 10.01
N MET A 100 -5.07 3.01 10.99
CA MET A 100 -6.29 2.24 10.79
C MET A 100 -7.14 2.20 12.06
N PRO A 101 -8.47 2.04 11.92
CA PRO A 101 -9.36 2.07 13.08
C PRO A 101 -9.28 0.80 13.95
N ASP A 102 -8.80 -0.32 13.41
CA ASP A 102 -8.68 -1.58 14.15
C ASP A 102 -7.29 -2.19 13.90
N LEU A 103 -6.43 -2.13 14.91
CA LEU A 103 -5.06 -2.63 14.84
C LEU A 103 -4.95 -4.14 14.75
N SER A 104 -6.01 -4.89 15.05
CA SER A 104 -5.99 -6.35 14.90
C SER A 104 -5.76 -6.77 13.45
N VAL A 105 -6.23 -5.99 12.49
CA VAL A 105 -5.96 -6.24 11.07
C VAL A 105 -4.47 -6.08 10.77
N PHE A 106 -3.84 -5.04 11.31
CA PHE A 106 -2.39 -4.84 11.16
C PHE A 106 -1.61 -6.00 11.77
N GLU A 107 -2.00 -6.45 12.95
CA GLU A 107 -1.38 -7.62 13.61
C GLU A 107 -1.49 -8.87 12.74
N GLY A 108 -2.66 -9.10 12.13
CA GLY A 108 -2.87 -10.19 11.19
C GLY A 108 -1.99 -10.11 9.95
N VAL A 109 -1.87 -8.92 9.38
CA VAL A 109 -0.99 -8.66 8.24
C VAL A 109 0.47 -8.93 8.60
N MET A 110 0.92 -8.45 9.75
CA MET A 110 2.30 -8.67 10.20
C MET A 110 2.58 -10.14 10.50
N ALA A 111 1.60 -10.87 11.05
CA ALA A 111 1.73 -12.30 11.26
C ALA A 111 1.92 -13.05 9.94
N MET A 112 1.13 -12.69 8.93
CA MET A 112 1.25 -13.25 7.58
C MET A 112 2.63 -12.96 6.98
N LEU A 113 3.10 -11.74 7.08
CA LEU A 113 4.40 -11.34 6.53
C LEU A 113 5.55 -12.06 7.23
N ARG A 114 5.51 -12.17 8.56
CA ARG A 114 6.53 -12.89 9.32
C ARG A 114 6.57 -14.37 8.94
N ALA A 115 5.42 -14.99 8.74
CA ALA A 115 5.35 -16.40 8.36
C ALA A 115 5.88 -16.63 6.94
N SER A 116 5.69 -15.68 6.03
CA SER A 116 6.11 -15.82 4.64
C SER A 116 7.60 -15.50 4.43
N GLU A 117 8.16 -14.62 5.23
CA GLU A 117 9.55 -14.16 5.03
C GLU A 117 10.54 -14.71 6.09
N GLY A 118 10.05 -15.26 7.12
CA GLY A 118 10.90 -15.76 8.21
C GLY A 118 11.35 -14.65 9.14
#